data_57f74986888f42428b72abac19c72216
#
_entry.id   57f74986888f42428b72abac19c72216
#
_cell.length_a   1.000
_cell.length_b   1.000
_cell.length_c   1.000
_cell.angle_alpha   90.00
_cell.angle_beta   90.00
_cell.angle_gamma   90.00
#
_symmetry.space_group_name_H-M   'P 1'
#
loop_
_entity.id
_entity.type
_entity.pdbx_description
1 polymer ?
#
loop_
_entity_poly.entity_id
_entity_poly.type
_entity_poly.pdbx_seq_one_letter_code
_entity_poly.pdbx_strand_id
1 'polypeptide(L)'
;ARKFKTSLLSAQFVTPLRRETAGANALLAAVLRRGTVSCPDMGALSAKMDNLYDASIDYTVRKKGENQCVGFVASFIDDRYAPGGERLLEPAAALLGELICDPVTYHGRFVPEYFESEKTNLLEAIRSLINDKRDWADSRLLRALCDGEAYAVPRLGDEETVDKLQALKVYTQYRDLISTAPLEIIYSGSADLERVKQALAAAFATLPREEVRVISTSAPHVCRESVQYVEDVLDVTQGKLGMGFSCGSDDMPALLMGNTLFGGSSNS
;
A
#
# COMPACT_ATOMS: atom_id res chain seq x y z
N ALA A 1 -13.44 13.65 13.30
CA ALA A 1 -14.09 12.87 14.35
C ALA A 1 -13.62 13.34 15.74
N ARG A 2 -14.54 13.84 16.60
CA ARG A 2 -14.16 14.39 17.92
C ARG A 2 -13.95 13.33 19.02
N LYS A 3 -14.20 12.06 18.71
CA LYS A 3 -14.16 10.95 19.68
C LYS A 3 -12.73 10.47 19.95
N PHE A 4 -11.84 10.53 18.96
CA PHE A 4 -10.51 9.98 19.02
C PHE A 4 -9.47 11.02 19.45
N LYS A 5 -8.40 10.57 20.11
CA LYS A 5 -7.29 11.42 20.54
C LYS A 5 -6.21 11.59 19.45
N THR A 6 -6.29 10.77 18.41
CA THR A 6 -5.37 10.80 17.27
C THR A 6 -6.11 11.21 16.01
N SER A 7 -5.41 11.89 15.13
CA SER A 7 -5.79 12.17 13.76
C SER A 7 -5.04 11.25 12.81
N LEU A 8 -5.68 10.89 11.70
CA LEU A 8 -5.11 10.05 10.66
C LEU A 8 -5.17 10.78 9.34
N LEU A 9 -4.07 10.76 8.60
CA LEU A 9 -3.95 11.29 7.25
C LEU A 9 -3.39 10.22 6.34
N SER A 10 -4.14 9.84 5.30
CA SER A 10 -3.70 8.88 4.30
C SER A 10 -3.59 9.55 2.94
N ALA A 11 -2.48 9.33 2.22
CA ALA A 11 -2.29 9.75 0.85
C ALA A 11 -1.89 8.53 0.02
N GLN A 12 -2.71 8.15 -0.97
CA GLN A 12 -2.54 6.91 -1.72
C GLN A 12 -2.72 7.15 -3.21
N PHE A 13 -1.74 6.72 -3.99
CA PHE A 13 -1.86 6.64 -5.44
C PHE A 13 -2.59 5.35 -5.82
N VAL A 14 -3.54 5.48 -6.74
CA VAL A 14 -4.29 4.33 -7.29
C VAL A 14 -3.77 4.05 -8.69
N THR A 15 -3.38 2.81 -8.95
CA THR A 15 -2.85 2.40 -10.26
C THR A 15 -3.37 1.00 -10.61
N PRO A 16 -3.53 0.66 -11.90
CA PRO A 16 -3.89 -0.70 -12.29
C PRO A 16 -2.88 -1.71 -11.72
N LEU A 17 -3.40 -2.80 -11.18
CA LEU A 17 -2.58 -3.90 -10.67
C LEU A 17 -2.02 -4.70 -11.85
N ARG A 18 -0.71 -4.62 -12.08
CA ARG A 18 -0.02 -5.30 -13.16
C ARG A 18 1.21 -6.02 -12.64
N ARG A 19 1.49 -7.20 -13.17
CA ARG A 19 2.66 -8.01 -12.76
C ARG A 19 3.97 -7.24 -12.94
N GLU A 20 4.08 -6.45 -14.01
CA GLU A 20 5.30 -5.72 -14.35
C GLU A 20 5.60 -4.54 -13.41
N THR A 21 4.56 -3.99 -12.76
CA THR A 21 4.70 -2.78 -11.94
C THR A 21 4.44 -3.00 -10.45
N ALA A 22 3.74 -4.08 -10.07
CA ALA A 22 3.34 -4.31 -8.68
C ALA A 22 4.52 -4.35 -7.70
N GLY A 23 5.59 -5.06 -8.04
CA GLY A 23 6.81 -5.13 -7.23
C GLY A 23 7.56 -3.79 -7.19
N ALA A 24 7.64 -3.08 -8.32
CA ALA A 24 8.27 -1.77 -8.38
C ALA A 24 7.52 -0.74 -7.52
N ASN A 25 6.18 -0.74 -7.57
CA ASN A 25 5.35 0.13 -6.75
C ASN A 25 5.46 -0.18 -5.24
N ALA A 26 5.56 -1.45 -4.88
CA ALA A 26 5.78 -1.85 -3.49
C ALA A 26 7.16 -1.40 -2.99
N LEU A 27 8.20 -1.60 -3.80
CA LEU A 27 9.57 -1.21 -3.46
C LEU A 27 9.73 0.31 -3.36
N LEU A 28 9.13 1.08 -4.29
CA LEU A 28 9.24 2.53 -4.25
C LEU A 28 8.67 3.12 -2.96
N ALA A 29 7.55 2.60 -2.45
CA ALA A 29 6.95 3.08 -1.21
C ALA A 29 7.88 2.84 0.00
N ALA A 30 8.54 1.69 0.06
CA ALA A 30 9.53 1.37 1.09
C ALA A 30 10.77 2.29 0.99
N VAL A 31 11.28 2.51 -0.22
CA VAL A 31 12.46 3.39 -0.45
C VAL A 31 12.14 4.85 -0.10
N LEU A 32 10.97 5.36 -0.46
CA LEU A 32 10.54 6.73 -0.11
C LEU A 32 10.52 6.94 1.42
N ARG A 33 10.19 5.91 2.19
CA ARG A 33 10.16 5.93 3.66
C ARG A 33 11.57 6.06 4.29
N ARG A 34 12.65 5.87 3.52
CA ARG A 34 14.04 5.92 4.04
C ARG A 34 14.53 7.34 4.31
N GLY A 35 13.98 8.36 3.64
CA GLY A 35 14.35 9.75 3.90
C GLY A 35 13.88 10.72 2.83
N THR A 36 13.95 11.98 3.19
CA THR A 36 13.60 13.14 2.36
C THR A 36 14.80 14.07 2.19
N VAL A 37 14.67 15.11 1.40
CA VAL A 37 15.71 16.14 1.26
C VAL A 37 16.02 16.80 2.61
N SER A 38 15.00 17.07 3.45
CA SER A 38 15.22 17.68 4.78
C SER A 38 15.59 16.67 5.87
N CYS A 39 15.24 15.40 5.69
CA CYS A 39 15.52 14.30 6.61
C CYS A 39 16.19 13.16 5.83
N PRO A 40 17.50 13.23 5.56
CA PRO A 40 18.14 12.36 4.57
C PRO A 40 18.27 10.90 4.99
N ASP A 41 17.98 10.59 6.23
CA ASP A 41 18.04 9.23 6.80
C ASP A 41 16.91 8.96 7.80
N MET A 42 16.80 7.70 8.20
CA MET A 42 15.77 7.24 9.15
C MET A 42 15.90 7.90 10.54
N GLY A 43 17.12 8.23 10.98
CA GLY A 43 17.36 8.89 12.27
C GLY A 43 16.80 10.31 12.28
N ALA A 44 17.10 11.09 11.24
CA ALA A 44 16.57 12.45 11.06
C ALA A 44 15.04 12.44 10.93
N LEU A 45 14.50 11.47 10.20
CA LEU A 45 13.05 11.30 10.02
C LEU A 45 12.37 10.92 11.35
N SER A 46 12.96 9.99 12.12
CA SER A 46 12.48 9.64 13.46
C SER A 46 12.47 10.83 14.40
N ALA A 47 13.57 11.58 14.46
CA ALA A 47 13.65 12.79 15.31
C ALA A 47 12.57 13.83 14.94
N LYS A 48 12.26 13.96 13.64
CA LYS A 48 11.16 14.85 13.18
C LYS A 48 9.78 14.34 13.61
N MET A 49 9.55 13.03 13.59
CA MET A 49 8.32 12.40 14.10
C MET A 49 8.20 12.51 15.63
N ASP A 50 9.29 12.33 16.36
CA ASP A 50 9.33 12.51 17.83
C ASP A 50 8.94 13.94 18.22
N ASN A 51 9.40 14.94 17.46
CA ASN A 51 8.99 16.35 17.66
C ASN A 51 7.50 16.60 17.37
N LEU A 52 6.82 15.66 16.72
CA LEU A 52 5.37 15.64 16.51
C LEU A 52 4.65 14.72 17.51
N TYR A 53 5.22 14.58 18.70
CA TYR A 53 4.70 13.76 19.80
C TYR A 53 4.53 12.27 19.40
N ASP A 54 5.60 11.69 18.89
CA ASP A 54 5.64 10.28 18.45
C ASP A 54 4.63 10.01 17.31
N ALA A 55 4.57 10.94 16.35
CA ALA A 55 3.80 10.71 15.13
C ALA A 55 4.38 9.52 14.36
N SER A 56 3.52 8.70 13.77
CA SER A 56 3.94 7.62 12.88
C SER A 56 3.58 7.94 11.43
N ILE A 57 4.50 7.62 10.52
CA ILE A 57 4.22 7.64 9.08
C ILE A 57 4.73 6.33 8.49
N ASP A 58 3.80 5.51 8.03
CA ASP A 58 4.09 4.21 7.45
C ASP A 58 3.62 4.13 6.00
N TYR A 59 4.40 3.44 5.16
CA TYR A 59 3.95 3.16 3.81
C TYR A 59 2.92 2.03 3.79
N THR A 60 2.03 2.08 2.80
CA THR A 60 1.04 1.03 2.58
C THR A 60 1.02 0.61 1.13
N VAL A 61 0.89 -0.70 0.93
CA VAL A 61 0.67 -1.30 -0.39
C VAL A 61 -0.52 -2.23 -0.27
N ARG A 62 -1.60 -1.89 -0.93
CA ARG A 62 -2.87 -2.64 -0.85
C ARG A 62 -3.37 -2.99 -2.25
N LYS A 63 -4.15 -4.04 -2.31
CA LYS A 63 -4.89 -4.45 -3.49
C LYS A 63 -6.38 -4.21 -3.25
N LYS A 64 -7.04 -3.50 -4.18
CA LYS A 64 -8.48 -3.25 -4.16
C LYS A 64 -9.05 -3.56 -5.53
N GLY A 65 -9.73 -4.70 -5.65
CA GLY A 65 -10.13 -5.21 -6.96
C GLY A 65 -8.90 -5.32 -7.87
N GLU A 66 -8.98 -4.79 -9.07
CA GLU A 66 -7.92 -4.80 -10.07
C GLU A 66 -6.91 -3.65 -9.94
N ASN A 67 -6.95 -2.94 -8.82
CA ASN A 67 -6.07 -1.82 -8.58
C ASN A 67 -5.11 -2.08 -7.42
N GLN A 68 -3.92 -1.50 -7.52
CA GLN A 68 -2.96 -1.38 -6.44
C GLN A 68 -3.02 0.04 -5.87
N CYS A 69 -3.15 0.14 -4.55
CA CYS A 69 -3.10 1.41 -3.83
C CYS A 69 -1.76 1.48 -3.10
N VAL A 70 -0.98 2.51 -3.41
CA VAL A 70 0.39 2.68 -2.92
C VAL A 70 0.55 4.08 -2.34
N GLY A 71 1.05 4.20 -1.13
CA GLY A 71 1.25 5.50 -0.50
C GLY A 71 1.53 5.39 0.97
N PHE A 72 1.10 6.39 1.74
CA PHE A 72 1.43 6.51 3.15
C PHE A 72 0.20 6.75 4.01
N VAL A 73 0.33 6.38 5.27
CA VAL A 73 -0.61 6.71 6.34
C VAL A 73 0.17 7.34 7.47
N ALA A 74 -0.20 8.55 7.84
CA ALA A 74 0.31 9.25 9.01
C ALA A 74 -0.72 9.21 10.13
N SER A 75 -0.27 8.89 11.36
CA SER A 75 -1.06 8.98 12.57
C SER A 75 -0.35 9.91 13.55
N PHE A 76 -1.05 10.88 14.09
CA PHE A 76 -0.51 11.87 14.99
C PHE A 76 -1.56 12.29 16.02
N ILE A 77 -1.12 12.82 17.16
CA ILE A 77 -2.03 13.31 18.21
C ILE A 77 -2.87 14.46 17.67
N ASP A 78 -4.14 14.51 18.05
CA ASP A 78 -5.03 15.62 17.68
C ASP A 78 -4.61 16.88 18.44
N ASP A 79 -4.62 18.05 17.77
CA ASP A 79 -4.17 19.34 18.33
C ASP A 79 -4.73 19.65 19.71
N ARG A 80 -5.98 19.22 20.00
CA ARG A 80 -6.64 19.41 21.28
C ARG A 80 -5.93 18.71 22.46
N TYR A 81 -5.08 17.76 22.16
CA TYR A 81 -4.33 16.98 23.14
C TYR A 81 -2.83 17.26 23.10
N ALA A 82 -2.38 18.15 22.20
CA ALA A 82 -0.99 18.61 22.18
C ALA A 82 -0.69 19.40 23.46
N PRO A 83 0.31 19.01 24.29
CA PRO A 83 0.54 19.61 25.59
C PRO A 83 0.85 21.12 25.56
N GLY A 84 1.51 21.62 24.52
CA GLY A 84 1.85 23.02 24.32
C GLY A 84 0.80 23.79 23.49
N GLY A 85 -0.30 23.13 23.07
CA GLY A 85 -1.31 23.75 22.21
C GLY A 85 -0.87 23.92 20.76
N GLU A 86 0.14 23.15 20.34
CA GLU A 86 0.68 23.21 18.99
C GLU A 86 -0.33 22.68 17.97
N ARG A 87 -0.19 23.17 16.74
CA ARG A 87 -0.89 22.68 15.57
C ARG A 87 -0.07 21.60 14.91
N LEU A 88 -0.58 20.38 14.88
CA LEU A 88 0.15 19.20 14.40
C LEU A 88 -0.26 18.74 12.99
N LEU A 89 -1.44 19.15 12.53
CA LEU A 89 -1.93 18.80 11.18
C LEU A 89 -0.99 19.31 10.09
N GLU A 90 -0.60 20.58 10.14
CA GLU A 90 0.22 21.22 9.12
C GLU A 90 1.61 20.56 9.02
N PRO A 91 2.38 20.39 10.10
CA PRO A 91 3.69 19.74 10.03
C PRO A 91 3.60 18.24 9.68
N ALA A 92 2.55 17.54 10.11
CA ALA A 92 2.33 16.14 9.72
C ALA A 92 2.00 16.02 8.23
N ALA A 93 1.15 16.90 7.70
CA ALA A 93 0.85 16.97 6.28
C ALA A 93 2.08 17.35 5.45
N ALA A 94 2.88 18.32 5.91
CA ALA A 94 4.10 18.73 5.24
C ALA A 94 5.11 17.59 5.16
N LEU A 95 5.32 16.83 6.25
CA LEU A 95 6.23 15.69 6.25
C LEU A 95 5.74 14.57 5.31
N LEU A 96 4.43 14.32 5.28
CA LEU A 96 3.82 13.37 4.35
C LEU A 96 4.01 13.80 2.89
N GLY A 97 3.80 15.09 2.60
CA GLY A 97 4.04 15.67 1.28
C GLY A 97 5.50 15.57 0.87
N GLU A 98 6.42 15.88 1.78
CA GLU A 98 7.87 15.79 1.53
C GLU A 98 8.33 14.36 1.22
N LEU A 99 7.83 13.35 1.94
CA LEU A 99 8.11 11.93 1.65
C LEU A 99 7.69 11.54 0.23
N ILE A 100 6.61 12.12 -0.28
CA ILE A 100 6.08 11.81 -1.61
C ILE A 100 6.75 12.65 -2.69
N CYS A 101 6.96 13.94 -2.47
CA CYS A 101 7.39 14.89 -3.49
C CYS A 101 8.90 15.07 -3.58
N ASP A 102 9.58 15.00 -2.41
CA ASP A 102 10.99 15.39 -2.27
C ASP A 102 11.83 14.30 -1.57
N PRO A 103 11.82 13.04 -2.08
CA PRO A 103 12.63 11.96 -1.51
C PRO A 103 14.12 12.26 -1.68
N VAL A 104 14.93 11.74 -0.74
CA VAL A 104 16.38 11.78 -0.89
C VAL A 104 16.81 10.97 -2.12
N THR A 105 17.61 11.58 -2.98
CA THR A 105 18.09 11.00 -4.24
C THR A 105 19.60 11.15 -4.41
N TYR A 106 20.17 10.29 -5.24
CA TYR A 106 21.58 10.33 -5.60
C TYR A 106 21.72 10.29 -7.14
N HIS A 107 22.23 11.38 -7.75
CA HIS A 107 22.41 11.50 -9.19
C HIS A 107 21.14 11.15 -10.01
N GLY A 108 19.98 11.65 -9.60
CA GLY A 108 18.72 11.47 -10.34
C GLY A 108 18.10 10.08 -10.23
N ARG A 109 18.45 9.32 -9.21
CA ARG A 109 17.87 8.02 -8.87
C ARG A 109 17.78 7.85 -7.36
N PHE A 110 17.12 6.81 -6.87
CA PHE A 110 17.14 6.47 -5.45
C PHE A 110 18.57 6.16 -4.97
N VAL A 111 18.84 6.49 -3.70
CA VAL A 111 20.12 6.18 -3.04
C VAL A 111 20.36 4.67 -3.14
N PRO A 112 21.48 4.21 -3.71
CA PRO A 112 21.70 2.77 -3.96
C PRO A 112 21.60 1.90 -2.72
N GLU A 113 22.15 2.34 -1.60
CA GLU A 113 22.13 1.59 -0.35
C GLU A 113 20.70 1.41 0.18
N TYR A 114 19.86 2.44 0.06
CA TYR A 114 18.45 2.36 0.46
C TYR A 114 17.65 1.45 -0.46
N PHE A 115 17.90 1.58 -1.77
CA PHE A 115 17.25 0.75 -2.76
C PHE A 115 17.57 -0.75 -2.56
N GLU A 116 18.84 -1.13 -2.43
CA GLU A 116 19.25 -2.52 -2.26
C GLU A 116 18.76 -3.11 -0.93
N SER A 117 18.81 -2.32 0.15
CA SER A 117 18.29 -2.73 1.45
C SER A 117 16.79 -3.01 1.39
N GLU A 118 15.99 -2.12 0.81
CA GLU A 118 14.54 -2.32 0.73
C GLU A 118 14.15 -3.39 -0.31
N LYS A 119 14.94 -3.57 -1.37
CA LYS A 119 14.76 -4.69 -2.30
C LYS A 119 14.95 -6.04 -1.59
N THR A 120 16.00 -6.15 -0.77
CA THR A 120 16.24 -7.35 0.05
C THR A 120 15.07 -7.59 1.02
N ASN A 121 14.65 -6.58 1.76
CA ASN A 121 13.52 -6.67 2.68
C ASN A 121 12.22 -7.10 1.96
N LEU A 122 11.96 -6.58 0.77
CA LEU A 122 10.78 -6.94 -0.02
C LEU A 122 10.84 -8.40 -0.49
N LEU A 123 12.01 -8.86 -0.96
CA LEU A 123 12.22 -10.26 -1.34
C LEU A 123 12.03 -11.20 -0.15
N GLU A 124 12.55 -10.85 1.02
CA GLU A 124 12.35 -11.60 2.25
C GLU A 124 10.88 -11.64 2.68
N ALA A 125 10.17 -10.51 2.58
CA ALA A 125 8.75 -10.45 2.86
C ALA A 125 7.93 -11.35 1.91
N ILE A 126 8.27 -11.38 0.61
CA ILE A 126 7.62 -12.26 -0.36
C ILE A 126 7.91 -13.74 -0.04
N ARG A 127 9.17 -14.09 0.26
CA ARG A 127 9.58 -15.46 0.61
C ARG A 127 8.97 -15.93 1.93
N SER A 128 8.88 -15.03 2.91
CA SER A 128 8.37 -15.35 4.25
C SER A 128 6.87 -15.64 4.28
N LEU A 129 6.12 -15.32 3.22
CA LEU A 129 4.68 -15.60 3.14
C LEU A 129 4.37 -17.10 3.33
N ILE A 130 5.27 -17.98 2.89
CA ILE A 130 5.14 -19.43 3.08
C ILE A 130 5.20 -19.85 4.56
N ASN A 131 5.74 -19.03 5.46
CA ASN A 131 5.83 -19.33 6.89
C ASN A 131 4.46 -19.30 7.56
N ASP A 132 3.56 -18.41 7.13
CA ASP A 132 2.14 -18.48 7.51
C ASP A 132 1.39 -19.36 6.50
N LYS A 133 1.06 -20.58 6.95
CA LYS A 133 0.43 -21.57 6.07
C LYS A 133 -1.00 -21.22 5.69
N ARG A 134 -1.68 -20.41 6.47
CA ARG A 134 -3.01 -19.92 6.17
C ARG A 134 -2.93 -18.84 5.08
N ASP A 135 -2.10 -17.83 5.30
CA ASP A 135 -1.89 -16.75 4.32
C ASP A 135 -1.31 -17.29 3.00
N TRP A 136 -0.47 -18.33 3.08
CA TRP A 136 0.03 -19.02 1.91
C TRP A 136 -1.09 -19.71 1.13
N ALA A 137 -1.93 -20.50 1.80
CA ALA A 137 -3.06 -21.20 1.17
C ALA A 137 -4.04 -20.20 0.53
N ASP A 138 -4.38 -19.11 1.23
CA ASP A 138 -5.25 -18.04 0.72
C ASP A 138 -4.63 -17.36 -0.51
N SER A 139 -3.32 -17.09 -0.49
CA SER A 139 -2.62 -16.52 -1.64
C SER A 139 -2.62 -17.45 -2.86
N ARG A 140 -2.41 -18.75 -2.62
CA ARG A 140 -2.43 -19.78 -3.68
C ARG A 140 -3.83 -19.95 -4.27
N LEU A 141 -4.85 -19.97 -3.39
CA LEU A 141 -6.25 -20.03 -3.82
C LEU A 141 -6.62 -18.84 -4.71
N LEU A 142 -6.31 -17.61 -4.28
CA LEU A 142 -6.62 -16.41 -5.05
C LEU A 142 -5.90 -16.39 -6.41
N ARG A 143 -4.65 -16.81 -6.46
CA ARG A 143 -3.91 -16.92 -7.73
C ARG A 143 -4.55 -17.92 -8.68
N ALA A 144 -4.96 -19.08 -8.17
CA ALA A 144 -5.58 -20.11 -9.00
C ALA A 144 -7.00 -19.73 -9.44
N LEU A 145 -7.80 -19.15 -8.54
CA LEU A 145 -9.17 -18.74 -8.79
C LEU A 145 -9.26 -17.61 -9.83
N CYS A 146 -8.38 -16.61 -9.68
CA CYS A 146 -8.36 -15.40 -10.51
C CYS A 146 -7.30 -15.45 -11.63
N ASP A 147 -6.80 -16.63 -11.99
CA ASP A 147 -5.79 -16.77 -13.04
C ASP A 147 -6.29 -16.20 -14.37
N GLY A 148 -5.52 -15.30 -14.98
CA GLY A 148 -5.91 -14.50 -16.14
C GLY A 148 -6.52 -13.14 -15.79
N GLU A 149 -6.82 -12.85 -14.52
CA GLU A 149 -7.31 -11.57 -14.05
C GLU A 149 -6.21 -10.77 -13.36
N ALA A 150 -6.29 -9.44 -13.36
CA ALA A 150 -5.35 -8.60 -12.63
C ALA A 150 -5.34 -8.93 -11.12
N TYR A 151 -6.47 -9.32 -10.56
CA TYR A 151 -6.58 -9.69 -9.15
C TYR A 151 -5.72 -10.90 -8.73
N ALA A 152 -5.29 -11.75 -9.66
CA ALA A 152 -4.33 -12.83 -9.38
C ALA A 152 -2.93 -12.30 -9.01
N VAL A 153 -2.58 -11.08 -9.44
CA VAL A 153 -1.27 -10.48 -9.20
C VAL A 153 -1.09 -10.18 -7.69
N PRO A 154 -0.01 -10.64 -7.04
CA PRO A 154 0.26 -10.31 -5.65
C PRO A 154 0.52 -8.80 -5.48
N ARG A 155 0.03 -8.23 -4.37
CA ARG A 155 0.20 -6.80 -4.07
C ARG A 155 1.66 -6.33 -3.96
N LEU A 156 2.57 -7.23 -3.59
CA LEU A 156 4.01 -6.96 -3.47
C LEU A 156 4.81 -7.36 -4.73
N GLY A 157 4.12 -7.84 -5.77
CA GLY A 157 4.77 -8.47 -6.92
C GLY A 157 5.19 -9.90 -6.61
N ASP A 158 5.95 -10.50 -7.51
CA ASP A 158 6.57 -11.81 -7.36
C ASP A 158 8.10 -11.71 -7.29
N GLU A 159 8.73 -12.75 -6.72
CA GLU A 159 10.17 -12.80 -6.51
C GLU A 159 10.96 -12.57 -7.79
N GLU A 160 10.54 -13.20 -8.89
CA GLU A 160 11.23 -13.12 -10.18
C GLU A 160 11.27 -11.69 -10.72
N THR A 161 10.16 -10.96 -10.64
CA THR A 161 10.05 -9.59 -11.14
C THR A 161 10.79 -8.62 -10.22
N VAL A 162 10.69 -8.79 -8.90
CA VAL A 162 11.35 -7.93 -7.91
C VAL A 162 12.87 -8.08 -7.97
N ASP A 163 13.38 -9.31 -8.14
CA ASP A 163 14.83 -9.56 -8.21
C ASP A 163 15.50 -8.83 -9.39
N LYS A 164 14.77 -8.63 -10.49
CA LYS A 164 15.24 -7.93 -11.69
C LYS A 164 15.13 -6.40 -11.62
N LEU A 165 14.56 -5.83 -10.54
CA LEU A 165 14.40 -4.38 -10.40
C LEU A 165 15.76 -3.68 -10.25
N GLN A 166 15.83 -2.51 -10.88
CA GLN A 166 17.00 -1.61 -10.82
C GLN A 166 16.57 -0.23 -10.31
N ALA A 167 17.42 0.44 -9.56
CA ALA A 167 17.12 1.73 -8.93
C ALA A 167 16.62 2.80 -9.93
N LEU A 168 17.21 2.88 -11.12
CA LEU A 168 16.76 3.82 -12.16
C LEU A 168 15.35 3.48 -12.67
N LYS A 169 15.05 2.19 -12.88
CA LYS A 169 13.72 1.76 -13.35
C LYS A 169 12.64 2.07 -12.31
N VAL A 170 12.93 1.83 -11.04
CA VAL A 170 11.97 2.11 -9.94
C VAL A 170 11.83 3.63 -9.75
N TYR A 171 12.89 4.41 -9.94
CA TYR A 171 12.80 5.87 -9.90
C TYR A 171 11.96 6.42 -11.08
N THR A 172 12.11 5.86 -12.28
CA THR A 172 11.26 6.22 -13.42
C THR A 172 9.79 5.87 -13.15
N GLN A 173 9.52 4.71 -12.57
CA GLN A 173 8.18 4.30 -12.15
C GLN A 173 7.60 5.23 -11.08
N TYR A 174 8.42 5.68 -10.11
CA TYR A 174 8.01 6.68 -9.13
C TYR A 174 7.59 7.98 -9.80
N ARG A 175 8.39 8.52 -10.72
CA ARG A 175 8.09 9.76 -11.47
C ARG A 175 6.77 9.64 -12.24
N ASP A 176 6.56 8.52 -12.93
CA ASP A 176 5.33 8.24 -13.66
C ASP A 176 4.13 8.16 -12.70
N LEU A 177 4.28 7.45 -11.58
CA LEU A 177 3.20 7.28 -10.60
C LEU A 177 2.75 8.62 -10.01
N ILE A 178 3.68 9.46 -9.54
CA ILE A 178 3.33 10.73 -8.89
C ILE A 178 2.78 11.76 -9.88
N SER A 179 3.13 11.68 -11.17
CA SER A 179 2.64 12.61 -12.18
C SER A 179 1.29 12.23 -12.78
N THR A 180 1.00 10.94 -12.93
CA THR A 180 -0.16 10.47 -13.72
C THR A 180 -1.21 9.68 -12.95
N ALA A 181 -0.86 9.07 -11.80
CA ALA A 181 -1.84 8.28 -11.05
C ALA A 181 -2.80 9.18 -10.25
N PRO A 182 -4.09 8.82 -10.13
CA PRO A 182 -4.99 9.45 -9.17
C PRO A 182 -4.40 9.39 -7.76
N LEU A 183 -4.44 10.51 -7.04
CA LEU A 183 -4.05 10.60 -5.64
C LEU A 183 -5.31 10.78 -4.78
N GLU A 184 -5.58 9.82 -3.93
CA GLU A 184 -6.66 9.86 -2.94
C GLU A 184 -6.09 10.25 -1.58
N ILE A 185 -6.63 11.33 -1.01
CA ILE A 185 -6.24 11.80 0.32
C ILE A 185 -7.45 11.73 1.25
N ILE A 186 -7.26 11.06 2.39
CA ILE A 186 -8.30 10.89 3.41
C ILE A 186 -7.76 11.43 4.73
N TYR A 187 -8.51 12.36 5.33
CA TYR A 187 -8.27 12.85 6.68
C TYR A 187 -9.38 12.40 7.63
N SER A 188 -8.99 11.86 8.77
CA SER A 188 -9.89 11.57 9.88
C SER A 188 -9.34 12.19 11.16
N GLY A 189 -9.96 13.28 11.59
CA GLY A 189 -9.52 14.04 12.75
C GLY A 189 -10.55 15.11 13.16
N SER A 190 -10.15 16.08 13.97
CA SER A 190 -11.03 17.12 14.50
C SER A 190 -10.92 18.47 13.77
N ALA A 191 -9.90 18.67 12.92
CA ALA A 191 -9.71 19.91 12.20
C ALA A 191 -10.87 20.19 11.22
N ASP A 192 -11.15 21.45 11.00
CA ASP A 192 -12.17 21.87 10.03
C ASP A 192 -11.69 21.64 8.58
N LEU A 193 -12.65 21.56 7.67
CA LEU A 193 -12.39 21.19 6.27
C LEU A 193 -11.47 22.19 5.57
N GLU A 194 -11.65 23.48 5.80
CA GLU A 194 -10.87 24.51 5.10
C GLU A 194 -9.40 24.50 5.55
N ARG A 195 -9.16 24.30 6.84
CA ARG A 195 -7.81 24.13 7.38
C ARG A 195 -7.12 22.88 6.79
N VAL A 196 -7.85 21.75 6.70
CA VAL A 196 -7.34 20.52 6.09
C VAL A 196 -6.97 20.76 4.63
N LYS A 197 -7.86 21.39 3.85
CA LYS A 197 -7.57 21.71 2.43
C LYS A 197 -6.34 22.59 2.28
N GLN A 198 -6.19 23.62 3.09
CA GLN A 198 -5.03 24.52 3.05
C GLN A 198 -3.73 23.79 3.40
N ALA A 199 -3.73 22.97 4.46
CA ALA A 199 -2.57 22.17 4.85
C ALA A 199 -2.15 21.20 3.74
N LEU A 200 -3.12 20.51 3.12
CA LEU A 200 -2.85 19.58 2.02
C LEU A 200 -2.41 20.31 0.75
N ALA A 201 -3.05 21.43 0.39
CA ALA A 201 -2.62 22.20 -0.77
C ALA A 201 -1.18 22.70 -0.63
N ALA A 202 -0.77 23.12 0.57
CA ALA A 202 0.61 23.51 0.85
C ALA A 202 1.57 22.31 0.80
N ALA A 203 1.20 21.18 1.40
CA ALA A 203 2.03 19.97 1.49
C ALA A 203 2.32 19.34 0.12
N PHE A 204 1.37 19.43 -0.83
CA PHE A 204 1.49 18.85 -2.17
C PHE A 204 1.67 19.90 -3.27
N ALA A 205 2.06 21.13 -2.92
CA ALA A 205 2.23 22.22 -3.90
C ALA A 205 3.27 21.92 -4.98
N THR A 206 4.29 21.12 -4.66
CA THR A 206 5.39 20.74 -5.57
C THR A 206 5.11 19.43 -6.32
N LEU A 207 3.97 18.76 -6.04
CA LEU A 207 3.66 17.49 -6.69
C LEU A 207 3.53 17.69 -8.22
N PRO A 208 4.39 17.06 -9.03
CA PRO A 208 4.29 17.18 -10.48
C PRO A 208 3.02 16.48 -10.96
N ARG A 209 2.17 17.20 -11.70
CA ARG A 209 0.93 16.63 -12.24
C ARG A 209 0.86 16.83 -13.74
N GLU A 210 0.62 15.73 -14.42
CA GLU A 210 0.29 15.64 -15.84
C GLU A 210 -1.20 15.24 -15.97
N GLU A 211 -1.60 14.77 -17.14
CA GLU A 211 -2.94 14.23 -17.32
C GLU A 211 -3.14 12.98 -16.44
N VAL A 212 -4.10 13.05 -15.54
CA VAL A 212 -4.38 11.96 -14.60
C VAL A 212 -5.08 10.82 -15.32
N ARG A 213 -4.52 9.61 -15.22
CA ARG A 213 -5.06 8.41 -15.85
C ARG A 213 -6.42 8.05 -15.26
N VAL A 214 -7.35 7.71 -16.14
CA VAL A 214 -8.63 7.13 -15.74
C VAL A 214 -8.40 5.68 -15.32
N ILE A 215 -8.83 5.33 -14.11
CA ILE A 215 -8.78 3.95 -13.61
C ILE A 215 -10.06 3.23 -14.04
N SER A 216 -9.91 2.16 -14.80
CA SER A 216 -11.05 1.27 -15.13
C SER A 216 -11.39 0.41 -13.92
N THR A 217 -12.68 0.27 -13.64
CA THR A 217 -13.21 -0.59 -12.58
C THR A 217 -13.89 -1.86 -13.12
N SER A 218 -13.88 -2.05 -14.45
CA SER A 218 -14.46 -3.24 -15.06
C SER A 218 -13.45 -4.38 -15.10
N ALA A 219 -13.73 -5.42 -14.34
CA ALA A 219 -12.98 -6.66 -14.36
C ALA A 219 -13.65 -7.67 -15.27
N PRO A 220 -12.97 -8.25 -16.25
CA PRO A 220 -13.47 -9.43 -16.92
C PRO A 220 -13.43 -10.61 -15.93
N HIS A 221 -14.59 -11.22 -15.70
CA HIS A 221 -14.65 -12.46 -14.92
C HIS A 221 -14.31 -13.66 -15.81
N VAL A 222 -13.29 -14.40 -15.41
CA VAL A 222 -12.94 -15.68 -16.04
C VAL A 222 -13.67 -16.80 -15.30
N CYS A 223 -14.80 -17.24 -15.83
CA CYS A 223 -15.48 -18.43 -15.32
C CYS A 223 -14.78 -19.70 -15.83
N ARG A 224 -14.44 -20.62 -14.93
CA ARG A 224 -13.87 -21.92 -15.28
C ARG A 224 -14.94 -22.99 -15.31
N GLU A 225 -14.88 -23.86 -16.31
CA GLU A 225 -15.84 -24.96 -16.48
C GLU A 225 -15.57 -26.15 -15.57
N SER A 226 -14.35 -26.26 -15.03
CA SER A 226 -13.92 -27.39 -14.20
C SER A 226 -13.26 -26.95 -12.89
N VAL A 227 -13.39 -27.80 -11.88
CA VAL A 227 -12.68 -27.60 -10.59
C VAL A 227 -11.18 -27.69 -10.80
N GLN A 228 -10.46 -26.73 -10.27
CA GLN A 228 -8.99 -26.69 -10.26
C GLN A 228 -8.50 -27.16 -8.90
N TYR A 229 -7.58 -28.11 -8.90
CA TYR A 229 -6.91 -28.59 -7.69
C TYR A 229 -5.44 -28.12 -7.73
N VAL A 230 -5.00 -27.42 -6.69
CA VAL A 230 -3.61 -27.00 -6.51
C VAL A 230 -3.15 -27.54 -5.17
N GLU A 231 -2.05 -28.27 -5.15
CA GLU A 231 -1.48 -28.86 -3.95
C GLU A 231 -0.02 -28.43 -3.82
N ASP A 232 0.33 -27.88 -2.65
CA ASP A 232 1.71 -27.59 -2.27
C ASP A 232 2.08 -28.54 -1.11
N VAL A 233 3.03 -29.43 -1.34
CA VAL A 233 3.51 -30.37 -0.31
C VAL A 233 4.56 -29.67 0.54
N LEU A 234 4.23 -29.45 1.81
CA LEU A 234 5.10 -28.79 2.78
C LEU A 234 5.30 -29.69 4.01
N ASP A 235 6.45 -29.54 4.68
CA ASP A 235 6.71 -30.22 5.95
C ASP A 235 5.93 -29.55 7.09
N VAL A 236 4.69 -29.98 7.29
CA VAL A 236 3.76 -29.46 8.28
C VAL A 236 2.95 -30.55 8.93
N THR A 237 2.61 -30.36 10.20
CA THR A 237 1.79 -31.32 10.95
C THR A 237 0.29 -31.19 10.67
N GLN A 238 -0.15 -30.06 10.10
CA GLN A 238 -1.56 -29.79 9.85
C GLN A 238 -1.75 -29.20 8.44
N GLY A 239 -2.52 -29.88 7.59
CA GLY A 239 -2.90 -29.39 6.27
C GLY A 239 -3.81 -28.13 6.37
N LYS A 240 -3.76 -27.29 5.36
CA LYS A 240 -4.66 -26.15 5.17
C LYS A 240 -5.37 -26.34 3.84
N LEU A 241 -6.69 -26.24 3.88
CA LEU A 241 -7.56 -26.32 2.70
C LEU A 241 -8.22 -24.97 2.47
N GLY A 242 -7.98 -24.35 1.31
CA GLY A 242 -8.71 -23.20 0.81
C GLY A 242 -9.66 -23.61 -0.31
N MET A 243 -10.93 -23.20 -0.25
CA MET A 243 -11.91 -23.38 -1.32
C MET A 243 -12.43 -22.02 -1.76
N GLY A 244 -12.51 -21.79 -3.07
CA GLY A 244 -13.01 -20.54 -3.65
C GLY A 244 -13.99 -20.82 -4.77
N PHE A 245 -14.99 -19.96 -4.88
CA PHE A 245 -16.03 -20.04 -5.90
C PHE A 245 -16.18 -18.68 -6.58
N SER A 246 -16.25 -18.67 -7.90
CA SER A 246 -16.68 -17.51 -8.68
C SER A 246 -18.20 -17.56 -8.81
N CYS A 247 -18.87 -16.46 -8.53
CA CYS A 247 -20.31 -16.35 -8.70
C CYS A 247 -20.68 -15.01 -9.32
N GLY A 248 -21.74 -15.01 -10.14
CA GLY A 248 -22.26 -13.81 -10.81
C GLY A 248 -23.41 -13.14 -10.06
N SER A 249 -23.55 -13.36 -8.75
CA SER A 249 -24.63 -12.76 -7.96
C SER A 249 -24.20 -11.44 -7.31
N ASP A 250 -25.04 -10.42 -7.40
CA ASP A 250 -24.88 -9.14 -6.69
C ASP A 250 -25.58 -9.14 -5.32
N ASP A 251 -26.18 -10.25 -4.91
CA ASP A 251 -26.81 -10.40 -3.58
C ASP A 251 -25.73 -10.62 -2.50
N MET A 252 -25.12 -9.51 -2.09
CA MET A 252 -24.07 -9.53 -1.05
C MET A 252 -24.50 -10.18 0.28
N PRO A 253 -25.73 -9.95 0.82
CA PRO A 253 -26.20 -10.66 2.00
C PRO A 253 -26.21 -12.16 1.83
N ALA A 254 -26.74 -12.68 0.72
CA ALA A 254 -26.77 -14.12 0.46
C ALA A 254 -25.36 -14.70 0.29
N LEU A 255 -24.45 -13.98 -0.37
CA LEU A 255 -23.05 -14.37 -0.52
C LEU A 255 -22.31 -14.45 0.82
N LEU A 256 -22.50 -13.47 1.71
CA LEU A 256 -21.92 -13.48 3.05
C LEU A 256 -22.46 -14.64 3.92
N MET A 257 -23.76 -14.90 3.86
CA MET A 257 -24.36 -16.05 4.54
C MET A 257 -23.83 -17.36 3.99
N GLY A 258 -23.78 -17.52 2.67
CA GLY A 258 -23.22 -18.69 1.99
C GLY A 258 -21.76 -18.92 2.40
N ASN A 259 -20.92 -17.88 2.36
CA ASN A 259 -19.52 -17.97 2.77
C ASN A 259 -19.37 -18.43 4.24
N THR A 260 -20.22 -17.92 5.13
CA THR A 260 -20.23 -18.32 6.55
C THR A 260 -20.61 -19.80 6.73
N LEU A 261 -21.60 -20.29 5.97
CA LEU A 261 -22.03 -21.69 5.99
C LEU A 261 -20.94 -22.65 5.46
N PHE A 262 -20.13 -22.19 4.48
CA PHE A 262 -19.02 -22.97 3.93
C PHE A 262 -17.74 -22.94 4.77
N GLY A 263 -17.73 -22.26 5.91
CA GLY A 263 -16.56 -22.25 6.77
C GLY A 263 -15.74 -20.97 6.73
N GLY A 264 -16.28 -19.89 6.16
CA GLY A 264 -15.61 -18.57 6.10
C GLY A 264 -15.65 -17.78 7.42
N SER A 265 -16.06 -18.41 8.55
CA SER A 265 -16.08 -17.74 9.86
C SER A 265 -14.86 -18.12 10.72
N SER A 266 -14.52 -17.26 11.70
CA SER A 266 -13.43 -17.52 12.65
C SER A 266 -13.66 -18.72 13.57
N ASN A 267 -14.88 -19.31 13.56
CA ASN A 267 -15.31 -20.41 14.41
C ASN A 267 -15.51 -21.71 13.63
N SER A 268 -15.06 -21.77 12.39
CA SER A 268 -15.13 -22.97 11.54
C SER A 268 -13.81 -23.72 11.52
#